data_63717bbb019ae81af7ecc467fe755686
#
_entry.id   63717bbb019ae81af7ecc467fe755686
#
_cell.length_a   1.000
_cell.length_b   1.000
_cell.length_c   1.000
_cell.angle_alpha   90.00
_cell.angle_beta   90.00
_cell.angle_gamma   90.00
#
_symmetry.space_group_name_H-M   'P 1'
#
loop_
_entity.id
_entity.type
_entity.pdbx_description
1 polymer ?
#
loop_
_entity_poly.entity_id
_entity_poly.type
_entity_poly.pdbx_seq_one_letter_code
_entity_poly.pdbx_strand_id
1 'polypeptide(L)'
;MKNILKIFIDDVKRIRKNVIAMIVVIGVLVVPCLYAWFNIAASWDPYNNTGNLKVAVASVDEGYTGSLIPLEINVGEQVISALRENTQMDWVFTSKEKAMEGVKSGQYYAAIVVPEKFSTQMMSLFSDQIQKPEIIYYSNAKENAIAPKVTDKGATAIQKQVNQVFIQTISDTAMTVFQSVSCLLYTSPSPRD
;
A
#
# COMPACT_ATOMS: atom_id res chain seq x y z
N MET A 1 -16.48 17.78 54.85
CA MET A 1 -15.31 17.94 53.94
C MET A 1 -13.97 18.17 54.66
N LYS A 2 -13.89 19.00 55.74
CA LYS A 2 -12.61 19.23 56.44
C LYS A 2 -11.96 17.98 57.04
N ASN A 3 -12.73 16.99 57.53
CA ASN A 3 -12.20 15.76 58.11
C ASN A 3 -11.60 14.81 57.04
N ILE A 4 -12.17 14.75 55.85
CA ILE A 4 -11.66 13.91 54.75
C ILE A 4 -10.31 14.45 54.31
N LEU A 5 -10.18 15.76 54.14
CA LEU A 5 -8.93 16.42 53.78
C LEU A 5 -7.84 16.23 54.82
N LYS A 6 -8.20 16.26 56.10
CA LYS A 6 -7.27 16.03 57.21
C LYS A 6 -6.73 14.59 57.20
N ILE A 7 -7.61 13.59 57.03
CA ILE A 7 -7.22 12.18 56.92
C ILE A 7 -6.26 11.98 55.73
N PHE A 8 -6.60 12.50 54.56
CA PHE A 8 -5.75 12.42 53.37
C PHE A 8 -4.34 13.01 53.60
N ILE A 9 -4.27 14.19 54.19
CA ILE A 9 -2.98 14.84 54.52
C ILE A 9 -2.17 14.01 55.50
N ASP A 10 -2.82 13.45 56.53
CA ASP A 10 -2.14 12.62 57.53
C ASP A 10 -1.65 11.31 56.95
N ASP A 11 -2.37 10.69 56.02
CA ASP A 11 -1.95 9.50 55.30
C ASP A 11 -0.76 9.78 54.35
N VAL A 12 -0.78 10.89 53.63
CA VAL A 12 0.36 11.33 52.80
C VAL A 12 1.62 11.58 53.63
N LYS A 13 1.46 12.20 54.86
CA LYS A 13 2.58 12.39 55.77
C LYS A 13 3.15 11.07 56.28
N ARG A 14 2.29 10.07 56.56
CA ARG A 14 2.72 8.74 57.01
C ARG A 14 3.49 8.02 55.95
N ILE A 15 3.04 8.06 54.70
CA ILE A 15 3.72 7.46 53.52
C ILE A 15 5.12 8.09 53.35
N ARG A 16 5.23 9.43 53.44
CA ARG A 16 6.53 10.14 53.33
C ARG A 16 7.53 9.78 54.43
N LYS A 17 7.07 9.39 55.62
CA LYS A 17 7.92 8.98 56.72
C LYS A 17 8.43 7.53 56.61
N ASN A 18 7.75 6.71 55.84
CA ASN A 18 8.13 5.30 55.63
C ASN A 18 8.71 5.11 54.23
N VAL A 19 10.02 4.88 54.14
CA VAL A 19 10.76 4.74 52.88
C VAL A 19 10.22 3.59 52.06
N ILE A 20 9.85 2.45 52.68
CA ILE A 20 9.31 1.28 51.97
C ILE A 20 7.96 1.60 51.36
N ALA A 21 7.06 2.24 52.13
CA ALA A 21 5.75 2.65 51.65
C ALA A 21 5.86 3.65 50.48
N MET A 22 6.84 4.56 50.53
CA MET A 22 7.11 5.51 49.46
C MET A 22 7.57 4.81 48.17
N ILE A 23 8.48 3.84 48.27
CA ILE A 23 8.93 3.06 47.11
C ILE A 23 7.78 2.30 46.47
N VAL A 24 6.91 1.66 47.27
CA VAL A 24 5.75 0.93 46.76
C VAL A 24 4.77 1.86 46.03
N VAL A 25 4.46 3.02 46.62
CA VAL A 25 3.53 3.99 46.02
C VAL A 25 4.11 4.54 44.70
N ILE A 26 5.40 4.88 44.68
CA ILE A 26 6.07 5.33 43.43
C ILE A 26 6.03 4.23 42.40
N GLY A 27 6.33 2.97 42.76
CA GLY A 27 6.27 1.83 41.85
C GLY A 27 4.88 1.62 41.22
N VAL A 28 3.84 1.67 42.05
CA VAL A 28 2.44 1.52 41.61
C VAL A 28 2.00 2.68 40.69
N LEU A 29 2.53 3.88 40.88
CA LEU A 29 2.20 5.04 40.04
C LEU A 29 3.00 5.05 38.75
N VAL A 30 4.32 4.79 38.82
CA VAL A 30 5.24 4.93 37.69
C VAL A 30 5.11 3.77 36.70
N VAL A 31 4.98 2.54 37.18
CA VAL A 31 4.95 1.36 36.32
C VAL A 31 3.77 1.39 35.34
N PRO A 32 2.51 1.64 35.72
CA PRO A 32 1.40 1.75 34.80
C PRO A 32 1.55 2.93 33.81
N CYS A 33 2.08 4.07 34.26
CA CYS A 33 2.33 5.23 33.42
C CYS A 33 3.39 4.92 32.33
N LEU A 34 4.49 4.25 32.71
CA LEU A 34 5.52 3.81 31.77
C LEU A 34 4.96 2.78 30.79
N TYR A 35 4.19 1.82 31.28
CA TYR A 35 3.55 0.83 30.42
C TYR A 35 2.62 1.48 29.41
N ALA A 36 1.75 2.40 29.83
CA ALA A 36 0.88 3.15 28.95
C ALA A 36 1.70 3.98 27.93
N TRP A 37 2.75 4.67 28.40
CA TRP A 37 3.63 5.46 27.55
C TRP A 37 4.31 4.62 26.48
N PHE A 38 4.90 3.49 26.86
CA PHE A 38 5.56 2.58 25.89
C PHE A 38 4.57 2.01 24.88
N ASN A 39 3.37 1.62 25.32
CA ASN A 39 2.35 1.14 24.38
C ASN A 39 1.89 2.24 23.41
N ILE A 40 1.68 3.46 23.90
CA ILE A 40 1.31 4.60 23.07
C ILE A 40 2.46 4.94 22.12
N ALA A 41 3.69 5.01 22.60
CA ALA A 41 4.86 5.31 21.78
C ALA A 41 5.10 4.25 20.69
N ALA A 42 4.93 2.96 21.02
CA ALA A 42 5.04 1.86 20.07
C ALA A 42 3.93 1.85 19.01
N SER A 43 2.75 2.37 19.36
CA SER A 43 1.57 2.39 18.49
C SER A 43 1.27 3.78 17.92
N TRP A 44 2.15 4.76 18.15
CA TRP A 44 1.87 6.18 17.87
C TRP A 44 1.62 6.46 16.40
N ASP A 45 2.28 5.78 15.52
CA ASP A 45 2.04 5.93 14.09
C ASP A 45 2.42 4.64 13.34
N PRO A 46 1.59 3.59 13.46
CA PRO A 46 1.85 2.33 12.74
C PRO A 46 1.80 2.52 11.22
N TYR A 47 1.27 3.66 10.76
CA TYR A 47 1.03 3.93 9.35
C TYR A 47 2.20 4.66 8.67
N ASN A 48 3.00 5.45 9.39
CA ASN A 48 4.23 6.04 8.86
C ASN A 48 5.44 5.09 9.00
N ASN A 49 5.32 4.03 9.81
CA ASN A 49 6.38 3.03 10.02
C ASN A 49 6.24 1.80 9.10
N THR A 50 5.54 1.97 7.97
CA THR A 50 5.30 0.89 6.99
C THR A 50 6.50 0.64 6.06
N GLY A 51 7.52 1.52 6.08
CA GLY A 51 8.71 1.40 5.23
C GLY A 51 9.54 0.12 5.41
N ASN A 52 9.36 -0.57 6.54
CA ASN A 52 10.02 -1.86 6.82
C ASN A 52 9.13 -3.08 6.51
N LEU A 53 7.90 -2.86 6.04
CA LEU A 53 6.98 -3.95 5.73
C LEU A 53 7.24 -4.46 4.32
N LYS A 54 7.78 -5.67 4.25
CA LYS A 54 8.07 -6.33 2.97
C LYS A 54 6.80 -6.79 2.29
N VAL A 55 6.53 -6.22 1.13
CA VAL A 55 5.42 -6.61 0.26
C VAL A 55 5.99 -7.10 -1.06
N ALA A 56 5.73 -8.36 -1.39
CA ALA A 56 6.18 -8.93 -2.65
C ALA A 56 5.28 -8.43 -3.80
N VAL A 57 5.91 -8.12 -4.94
CA VAL A 57 5.21 -7.74 -6.16
C VAL A 57 5.70 -8.61 -7.31
N ALA A 58 4.76 -9.19 -8.03
CA ALA A 58 5.03 -9.98 -9.22
C ALA A 58 4.10 -9.55 -10.37
N SER A 59 4.63 -9.46 -11.58
CA SER A 59 3.84 -9.34 -12.80
C SER A 59 4.05 -10.57 -13.65
N VAL A 60 2.95 -11.11 -14.14
CA VAL A 60 2.92 -12.12 -15.19
C VAL A 60 2.15 -11.60 -16.42
N ASP A 61 1.96 -10.26 -16.50
CA ASP A 61 1.23 -9.60 -17.56
C ASP A 61 1.99 -9.73 -18.89
N GLU A 62 1.34 -10.26 -19.90
CA GLU A 62 1.89 -10.44 -21.26
C GLU A 62 1.80 -9.16 -22.10
N GLY A 63 1.16 -8.11 -21.56
CA GLY A 63 0.93 -6.88 -22.31
C GLY A 63 -0.29 -6.97 -23.23
N TYR A 64 -0.44 -5.91 -24.03
CA TYR A 64 -1.48 -5.79 -25.04
C TYR A 64 -0.85 -5.49 -26.39
N THR A 65 -1.20 -6.30 -27.37
CA THR A 65 -0.85 -6.08 -28.79
C THR A 65 -2.16 -6.08 -29.58
N GLY A 66 -2.67 -4.91 -29.90
CA GLY A 66 -3.97 -4.76 -30.54
C GLY A 66 -3.88 -4.46 -32.03
N SER A 67 -4.89 -4.92 -32.78
CA SER A 67 -5.04 -4.61 -34.23
C SER A 67 -5.57 -3.20 -34.47
N LEU A 68 -6.26 -2.60 -33.50
CA LEU A 68 -6.84 -1.24 -33.59
C LEU A 68 -5.80 -0.15 -33.33
N ILE A 69 -4.85 -0.43 -32.47
CA ILE A 69 -3.74 0.47 -32.12
C ILE A 69 -2.48 -0.40 -32.18
N PRO A 70 -1.60 -0.22 -33.18
CA PRO A 70 -0.37 -1.02 -33.32
C PRO A 70 0.69 -0.53 -32.31
N LEU A 71 0.36 -0.56 -31.05
CA LEU A 71 1.23 -0.22 -29.92
C LEU A 71 1.28 -1.42 -28.99
N GLU A 72 2.48 -1.85 -28.67
CA GLU A 72 2.70 -2.78 -27.56
C GLU A 72 2.63 -2.00 -26.26
N ILE A 73 1.63 -2.30 -25.44
CA ILE A 73 1.42 -1.65 -24.15
C ILE A 73 1.47 -2.72 -23.07
N ASN A 74 2.40 -2.58 -22.12
CA ASN A 74 2.46 -3.40 -20.92
C ASN A 74 2.21 -2.54 -19.68
N VAL A 75 0.95 -2.48 -19.27
CA VAL A 75 0.54 -1.69 -18.09
C VAL A 75 1.09 -2.32 -16.80
N GLY A 76 1.21 -3.65 -16.74
CA GLY A 76 1.78 -4.35 -15.60
C GLY A 76 3.23 -3.95 -15.32
N GLU A 77 4.06 -3.86 -16.35
CA GLU A 77 5.45 -3.38 -16.20
C GLU A 77 5.53 -1.90 -15.84
N GLN A 78 4.62 -1.08 -16.36
CA GLN A 78 4.55 0.33 -15.96
C GLN A 78 4.17 0.49 -14.48
N VAL A 79 3.22 -0.33 -13.99
CA VAL A 79 2.85 -0.37 -12.56
C VAL A 79 4.04 -0.79 -11.71
N ILE A 80 4.78 -1.82 -12.12
CA ILE A 80 6.00 -2.27 -11.43
C ILE A 80 7.05 -1.17 -11.39
N SER A 81 7.30 -0.50 -12.52
CA SER A 81 8.28 0.59 -12.61
C SER A 81 7.91 1.74 -11.67
N ALA A 82 6.63 2.11 -11.64
CA ALA A 82 6.13 3.14 -10.76
C ALA A 82 6.18 2.74 -9.27
N LEU A 83 6.00 1.47 -8.93
CA LEU A 83 6.17 0.97 -7.57
C LEU A 83 7.64 0.94 -7.13
N ARG A 84 8.60 0.82 -8.04
CA ARG A 84 10.04 0.92 -7.72
C ARG A 84 10.43 2.30 -7.20
N GLU A 85 9.74 3.34 -7.64
CA GLU A 85 9.94 4.72 -7.18
C GLU A 85 9.19 5.03 -5.88
N ASN A 86 8.28 4.14 -5.47
CA ASN A 86 7.46 4.33 -4.29
C ASN A 86 8.19 3.86 -3.02
N THR A 87 8.43 4.78 -2.09
CA THR A 87 9.17 4.54 -0.83
C THR A 87 8.26 4.28 0.38
N GLN A 88 6.95 4.13 0.19
CA GLN A 88 6.00 3.95 1.30
C GLN A 88 6.10 2.57 1.96
N MET A 89 6.61 1.57 1.24
CA MET A 89 6.80 0.21 1.73
C MET A 89 8.11 -0.37 1.18
N ASP A 90 8.56 -1.47 1.77
CA ASP A 90 9.69 -2.26 1.25
C ASP A 90 9.17 -3.22 0.16
N TRP A 91 9.15 -2.72 -1.08
CA TRP A 91 8.68 -3.47 -2.24
C TRP A 91 9.71 -4.48 -2.70
N VAL A 92 9.37 -5.77 -2.66
CA VAL A 92 10.22 -6.86 -3.11
C VAL A 92 9.71 -7.41 -4.45
N PHE A 93 10.40 -7.10 -5.54
CA PHE A 93 10.04 -7.57 -6.88
C PHE A 93 10.57 -8.97 -7.12
N THR A 94 9.68 -9.92 -7.39
CA THR A 94 10.03 -11.35 -7.50
C THR A 94 9.06 -12.09 -8.42
N SER A 95 9.27 -13.40 -8.64
CA SER A 95 8.30 -14.20 -9.39
C SER A 95 7.05 -14.50 -8.57
N LYS A 96 5.93 -14.80 -9.25
CA LYS A 96 4.65 -15.16 -8.64
C LYS A 96 4.79 -16.29 -7.62
N GLU A 97 5.55 -17.34 -7.96
CA GLU A 97 5.77 -18.50 -7.12
C GLU A 97 6.50 -18.14 -5.81
N LYS A 98 7.60 -17.39 -5.93
CA LYS A 98 8.37 -16.91 -4.78
C LYS A 98 7.59 -15.93 -3.93
N ALA A 99 6.78 -15.07 -4.54
CA ALA A 99 5.91 -14.14 -3.82
C ALA A 99 4.89 -14.91 -2.96
N MET A 100 4.24 -15.93 -3.53
CA MET A 100 3.26 -16.76 -2.82
C MET A 100 3.91 -17.62 -1.71
N GLU A 101 5.08 -18.18 -1.98
CA GLU A 101 5.83 -18.96 -0.98
C GLU A 101 6.32 -18.09 0.18
N GLY A 102 6.82 -16.89 -0.13
CA GLY A 102 7.26 -15.92 0.88
C GLY A 102 6.11 -15.42 1.78
N VAL A 103 4.90 -15.29 1.26
CA VAL A 103 3.71 -14.98 2.10
C VAL A 103 3.35 -16.18 2.97
N LYS A 104 3.39 -17.40 2.45
CA LYS A 104 3.10 -18.61 3.22
C LYS A 104 4.10 -18.86 4.34
N SER A 105 5.38 -18.57 4.10
CA SER A 105 6.47 -18.71 5.06
C SER A 105 6.60 -17.55 6.06
N GLY A 106 5.77 -16.48 5.91
CA GLY A 106 5.85 -15.29 6.74
C GLY A 106 7.03 -14.36 6.40
N GLN A 107 7.76 -14.61 5.31
CA GLN A 107 8.85 -13.75 4.84
C GLN A 107 8.33 -12.41 4.32
N TYR A 108 7.16 -12.42 3.69
CA TYR A 108 6.45 -11.24 3.20
C TYR A 108 5.09 -11.10 3.90
N TYR A 109 4.72 -9.90 4.24
CA TYR A 109 3.42 -9.60 4.85
C TYR A 109 2.26 -9.81 3.87
N ALA A 110 2.53 -9.50 2.61
CA ALA A 110 1.57 -9.64 1.53
C ALA A 110 2.29 -9.85 0.19
N ALA A 111 1.58 -10.35 -0.77
CA ALA A 111 2.03 -10.38 -2.16
C ALA A 111 0.93 -9.88 -3.09
N ILE A 112 1.37 -9.18 -4.12
CA ILE A 112 0.54 -8.60 -5.15
C ILE A 112 0.98 -9.19 -6.47
N VAL A 113 0.02 -9.72 -7.20
CA VAL A 113 0.27 -10.35 -8.49
C VAL A 113 -0.59 -9.67 -9.55
N VAL A 114 0.08 -9.10 -10.55
CA VAL A 114 -0.55 -8.60 -11.76
C VAL A 114 -0.75 -9.80 -12.70
N PRO A 115 -2.00 -10.16 -13.07
CA PRO A 115 -2.27 -11.35 -13.88
C PRO A 115 -1.90 -11.18 -15.35
N GLU A 116 -1.81 -12.30 -16.08
CA GLU A 116 -1.36 -12.37 -17.48
C GLU A 116 -2.13 -11.46 -18.45
N LYS A 117 -3.44 -11.34 -18.26
CA LYS A 117 -4.33 -10.58 -19.16
C LYS A 117 -4.62 -9.17 -18.66
N PHE A 118 -3.83 -8.65 -17.72
CA PHE A 118 -4.12 -7.36 -17.09
C PHE A 118 -4.15 -6.22 -18.10
N SER A 119 -3.11 -6.07 -18.94
CA SER A 119 -3.07 -5.06 -20.00
C SER A 119 -4.18 -5.24 -21.02
N THR A 120 -4.48 -6.48 -21.42
CA THR A 120 -5.57 -6.78 -22.35
C THR A 120 -6.92 -6.37 -21.77
N GLN A 121 -7.18 -6.65 -20.49
CA GLN A 121 -8.40 -6.26 -19.81
C GLN A 121 -8.50 -4.74 -19.65
N MET A 122 -7.39 -4.07 -19.34
CA MET A 122 -7.35 -2.61 -19.27
C MET A 122 -7.70 -1.97 -20.61
N MET A 123 -7.15 -2.48 -21.70
CA MET A 123 -7.39 -1.97 -23.06
C MET A 123 -8.76 -2.38 -23.62
N SER A 124 -9.48 -3.31 -22.97
CA SER A 124 -10.84 -3.69 -23.38
C SER A 124 -11.86 -2.52 -23.27
N LEU A 125 -11.51 -1.45 -22.57
CA LEU A 125 -12.30 -0.20 -22.55
C LEU A 125 -12.53 0.40 -23.94
N PHE A 126 -11.64 0.09 -24.90
CA PHE A 126 -11.74 0.52 -26.29
C PHE A 126 -12.37 -0.54 -27.22
N SER A 127 -12.92 -1.61 -26.64
CA SER A 127 -13.58 -2.70 -27.36
C SER A 127 -15.06 -2.79 -27.01
N ASP A 128 -15.83 -3.51 -27.81
CA ASP A 128 -17.26 -3.74 -27.58
C ASP A 128 -17.57 -4.56 -26.31
N GLN A 129 -16.56 -5.24 -25.76
CA GLN A 129 -16.69 -6.07 -24.55
C GLN A 129 -15.74 -5.58 -23.47
N ILE A 130 -16.25 -4.79 -22.54
CA ILE A 130 -15.47 -4.27 -21.41
C ILE A 130 -15.25 -5.37 -20.39
N GLN A 131 -13.99 -5.68 -20.11
CA GLN A 131 -13.56 -6.59 -19.04
C GLN A 131 -12.94 -5.78 -17.90
N LYS A 132 -13.25 -6.16 -16.66
CA LYS A 132 -12.65 -5.49 -15.48
C LYS A 132 -11.28 -6.09 -15.20
N PRO A 133 -10.21 -5.28 -15.22
CA PRO A 133 -8.91 -5.74 -14.77
C PRO A 133 -8.92 -6.00 -13.27
N GLU A 134 -8.33 -7.11 -12.83
CA GLU A 134 -8.23 -7.47 -11.43
C GLU A 134 -6.77 -7.67 -11.05
N ILE A 135 -6.37 -7.18 -9.89
CA ILE A 135 -5.06 -7.44 -9.29
C ILE A 135 -5.28 -8.43 -8.15
N ILE A 136 -4.47 -9.48 -8.13
CA ILE A 136 -4.60 -10.53 -7.12
C ILE A 136 -3.74 -10.17 -5.91
N TYR A 137 -4.38 -10.16 -4.76
CA TYR A 137 -3.76 -9.87 -3.49
C TYR A 137 -3.74 -11.10 -2.59
N TYR A 138 -2.56 -11.43 -2.07
CA TYR A 138 -2.36 -12.51 -1.10
C TYR A 138 -1.88 -11.94 0.22
N SER A 139 -2.47 -12.36 1.33
CA SER A 139 -2.00 -12.02 2.67
C SER A 139 -2.08 -13.21 3.61
N ASN A 140 -1.16 -13.28 4.59
CA ASN A 140 -1.17 -14.30 5.63
C ASN A 140 -1.80 -13.73 6.90
N ALA A 141 -3.12 -13.88 7.02
CA ALA A 141 -3.88 -13.39 8.17
C ALA A 141 -3.64 -14.21 9.47
N LYS A 142 -3.01 -15.39 9.36
CA LYS A 142 -2.81 -16.27 10.53
C LYS A 142 -1.64 -15.87 11.42
N GLU A 143 -0.60 -15.28 10.85
CA GLU A 143 0.62 -14.93 11.60
C GLU A 143 0.61 -13.51 12.15
N ASN A 144 -0.22 -12.62 11.64
CA ASN A 144 -0.22 -11.23 12.09
C ASN A 144 -1.62 -10.60 12.05
N ALA A 145 -2.17 -10.31 13.22
CA ALA A 145 -3.47 -9.65 13.37
C ALA A 145 -3.46 -8.18 12.84
N ILE A 146 -2.28 -7.59 12.64
CA ILE A 146 -2.10 -6.24 12.09
C ILE A 146 -2.02 -6.27 10.56
N ALA A 147 -1.68 -7.43 9.97
CA ALA A 147 -1.53 -7.60 8.53
C ALA A 147 -2.74 -7.05 7.74
N PRO A 148 -4.02 -7.32 8.07
CA PRO A 148 -5.14 -6.79 7.30
C PRO A 148 -5.20 -5.26 7.25
N LYS A 149 -4.87 -4.58 8.35
CA LYS A 149 -4.90 -3.10 8.41
C LYS A 149 -3.76 -2.43 7.64
N VAL A 150 -2.61 -3.07 7.60
CA VAL A 150 -1.44 -2.58 6.85
C VAL A 150 -1.65 -2.84 5.36
N THR A 151 -2.26 -3.95 5.03
CA THR A 151 -2.53 -4.38 3.66
C THR A 151 -3.57 -3.51 2.97
N ASP A 152 -4.54 -2.95 3.68
CA ASP A 152 -5.49 -1.97 3.13
C ASP A 152 -4.76 -0.71 2.62
N LYS A 153 -3.71 -0.27 3.31
CA LYS A 153 -2.87 0.84 2.84
C LYS A 153 -2.01 0.46 1.64
N GLY A 154 -1.44 -0.75 1.63
CA GLY A 154 -0.71 -1.28 0.49
C GLY A 154 -1.59 -1.40 -0.74
N ALA A 155 -2.76 -1.99 -0.60
CA ALA A 155 -3.76 -2.09 -1.66
C ALA A 155 -4.19 -0.69 -2.16
N THR A 156 -4.40 0.27 -1.26
CA THR A 156 -4.73 1.65 -1.61
C THR A 156 -3.59 2.36 -2.35
N ALA A 157 -2.33 2.16 -1.94
CA ALA A 157 -1.17 2.73 -2.61
C ALA A 157 -1.06 2.20 -4.05
N ILE A 158 -1.27 0.89 -4.24
CA ILE A 158 -1.26 0.25 -5.55
C ILE A 158 -2.43 0.72 -6.39
N GLN A 159 -3.63 0.79 -5.82
CA GLN A 159 -4.79 1.29 -6.54
C GLN A 159 -4.57 2.72 -7.07
N LYS A 160 -3.95 3.60 -6.26
CA LYS A 160 -3.56 4.94 -6.71
C LYS A 160 -2.54 4.88 -7.84
N GLN A 161 -1.52 4.02 -7.71
CA GLN A 161 -0.47 3.88 -8.70
C GLN A 161 -1.01 3.32 -10.02
N VAL A 162 -1.86 2.29 -9.95
CA VAL A 162 -2.56 1.74 -11.13
C VAL A 162 -3.40 2.80 -11.81
N ASN A 163 -4.17 3.58 -11.05
CA ASN A 163 -4.97 4.66 -11.60
C ASN A 163 -4.11 5.74 -12.28
N GLN A 164 -2.98 6.12 -11.68
CA GLN A 164 -2.06 7.09 -12.28
C GLN A 164 -1.45 6.57 -13.58
N VAL A 165 -0.91 5.36 -13.56
CA VAL A 165 -0.34 4.69 -14.75
C VAL A 165 -1.40 4.56 -15.83
N PHE A 166 -2.62 4.16 -15.47
CA PHE A 166 -3.73 4.02 -16.40
C PHE A 166 -4.08 5.35 -17.08
N ILE A 167 -4.24 6.43 -16.31
CA ILE A 167 -4.55 7.76 -16.85
C ILE A 167 -3.41 8.23 -17.77
N GLN A 168 -2.15 8.03 -17.38
CA GLN A 168 -1.00 8.37 -18.21
C GLN A 168 -1.00 7.57 -19.52
N THR A 169 -1.15 6.25 -19.44
CA THR A 169 -1.17 5.37 -20.62
C THR A 169 -2.29 5.73 -21.59
N ILE A 170 -3.50 6.01 -21.08
CA ILE A 170 -4.61 6.47 -21.93
C ILE A 170 -4.31 7.81 -22.57
N SER A 171 -3.78 8.77 -21.80
CA SER A 171 -3.46 10.12 -22.29
C SER A 171 -2.39 10.05 -23.37
N ASP A 172 -1.33 9.28 -23.18
CA ASP A 172 -0.24 9.12 -24.13
C ASP A 172 -0.71 8.40 -25.41
N THR A 173 -1.54 7.36 -25.25
CA THR A 173 -2.14 6.63 -26.36
C THR A 173 -3.07 7.54 -27.16
N ALA A 174 -3.95 8.29 -26.49
CA ALA A 174 -4.86 9.23 -27.16
C ALA A 174 -4.10 10.32 -27.90
N MET A 175 -3.01 10.86 -27.32
CA MET A 175 -2.17 11.85 -27.97
C MET A 175 -1.48 11.29 -29.21
N THR A 176 -0.96 10.07 -29.13
CA THR A 176 -0.31 9.38 -30.26
C THR A 176 -1.28 9.13 -31.39
N VAL A 177 -2.49 8.65 -31.09
CA VAL A 177 -3.55 8.47 -32.09
C VAL A 177 -3.95 9.80 -32.72
N PHE A 178 -4.11 10.84 -31.92
CA PHE A 178 -4.47 12.18 -32.43
C PHE A 178 -3.39 12.75 -33.34
N GLN A 179 -2.10 12.59 -32.99
CA GLN A 179 -0.98 13.01 -33.84
C GLN A 179 -0.95 12.25 -35.16
N SER A 180 -1.16 10.92 -35.14
CA SER A 180 -1.17 10.10 -36.35
C SER A 180 -2.34 10.48 -37.30
N VAL A 181 -3.53 10.72 -36.73
CA VAL A 181 -4.69 11.19 -37.51
C VAL A 181 -4.47 12.59 -38.07
N SER A 182 -3.90 13.50 -37.28
CA SER A 182 -3.57 14.88 -37.75
C SER A 182 -2.54 14.83 -38.88
N CYS A 183 -1.54 13.96 -38.79
CA CYS A 183 -0.54 13.79 -39.82
C CYS A 183 -1.17 13.26 -41.14
N LEU A 184 -2.06 12.28 -41.04
CA LEU A 184 -2.79 11.73 -42.21
C LEU A 184 -3.70 12.75 -42.85
N LEU A 185 -4.38 13.59 -42.07
CA LEU A 185 -5.23 14.66 -42.61
C LEU A 185 -4.43 15.77 -43.28
N TYR A 186 -3.21 16.06 -42.81
CA TYR A 186 -2.36 17.10 -43.42
C TYR A 186 -1.57 16.62 -44.61
N THR A 187 -1.33 15.31 -44.77
CA THR A 187 -0.63 14.69 -45.90
C THR A 187 -1.58 14.18 -46.97
N SER A 188 -2.91 14.20 -46.74
CA SER A 188 -3.88 13.84 -47.77
C SER A 188 -3.87 14.90 -48.87
N PRO A 189 -3.61 14.54 -50.16
CA PRO A 189 -3.64 15.50 -51.25
C PRO A 189 -5.02 16.10 -51.37
N SER A 190 -5.05 17.46 -51.48
CA SER A 190 -6.27 18.21 -51.68
C SER A 190 -7.02 17.66 -52.92
N PRO A 191 -8.34 17.43 -52.85
CA PRO A 191 -9.13 16.98 -54.03
C PRO A 191 -9.33 18.07 -55.09
N ARG A 192 -8.39 19.00 -55.20
CA ARG A 192 -8.45 20.10 -56.19
C ARG A 192 -7.13 20.18 -56.95
N ASP A 193 -6.84 19.17 -57.75
CA ASP A 193 -5.97 19.31 -58.95
C ASP A 193 -6.43 18.32 -60.01
#